data_a4948c4fad6cfb392a496c9c030aa672
#
_entry.id   a4948c4fad6cfb392a496c9c030aa672
#
_cell.length_a   1.000
_cell.length_b   1.000
_cell.length_c   1.000
_cell.angle_alpha   90.00
_cell.angle_beta   90.00
_cell.angle_gamma   90.00
#
_symmetry.space_group_name_H-M   'P 1'
#
loop_
_entity.id
_entity.type
_entity.pdbx_description
1 polymer ?
#
loop_
_entity_poly.entity_id
_entity_poly.type
_entity_poly.pdbx_seq_one_letter_code
_entity_poly.pdbx_strand_id
1 'polypeptide(L)'
;MLRIVLNENDGGQRLDKFLQKTVRDLPMSLMYKYIRTKRIKVNGKKAKQDMKLCAGDIIELYIPEEFTSAEKKNKSDLFTSVTEKPDIVFEDENIIICDKRPGLLSHTGDNDENNSDTLSEKDTLIFIIQAYLNKKGEYSPEDEASFAPALCNRIDRNTGGLVIAAKNAMSLREMNRLIREGKVNKQYLCAVHGKPKPASATLRGFLFKNSKTKTVTVYREMRRGAKEIITTYKTMKHNSELNLSLLEVTLGTGRTHQIRAHMASIGHALLGEGKYAENKNDRKLGYKHQALYSYKVSFKDVDGELSYLNSKVFEAKRSNIKFLELFKSK
;
A
#
# COMPACT_ATOMS: atom_id res chain seq x y z
N MET A 1 15.90 32.88 -1.71
CA MET A 1 15.84 32.27 -0.37
C MET A 1 14.45 31.70 -0.16
N LEU A 2 14.31 30.44 0.17
CA LEU A 2 13.04 29.80 0.54
C LEU A 2 13.02 29.57 2.06
N ARG A 3 11.93 29.97 2.71
CA ARG A 3 11.69 29.77 4.14
C ARG A 3 10.46 28.86 4.31
N ILE A 4 10.61 27.79 5.07
CA ILE A 4 9.53 26.81 5.33
C ILE A 4 9.33 26.75 6.84
N VAL A 5 8.11 26.97 7.31
CA VAL A 5 7.72 26.77 8.71
C VAL A 5 7.09 25.39 8.80
N LEU A 6 7.60 24.54 9.69
CA LEU A 6 7.17 23.17 9.82
C LEU A 6 5.87 23.07 10.62
N ASN A 7 4.93 22.26 10.12
CA ASN A 7 3.70 21.90 10.83
C ASN A 7 3.88 20.57 11.61
N GLU A 8 2.83 20.07 12.24
CA GLU A 8 2.83 18.80 13.01
C GLU A 8 3.19 17.59 12.13
N ASN A 9 2.78 17.59 10.86
CA ASN A 9 3.08 16.51 9.92
C ASN A 9 4.55 16.48 9.49
N ASP A 10 5.24 17.61 9.57
CA ASP A 10 6.66 17.73 9.23
C ASP A 10 7.58 17.33 10.38
N GLY A 11 7.08 17.36 11.62
CA GLY A 11 7.82 16.99 12.81
C GLY A 11 8.20 15.51 12.91
N GLY A 12 9.23 15.22 13.74
CA GLY A 12 9.66 13.85 14.06
C GLY A 12 10.48 13.15 12.99
N GLN A 13 10.75 13.78 11.84
CA GLN A 13 11.61 13.24 10.78
C GLN A 13 12.99 13.90 10.79
N ARG A 14 13.96 13.27 10.13
CA ARG A 14 15.32 13.82 9.99
C ARG A 14 15.32 14.92 8.91
N LEU A 15 16.20 15.93 9.08
CA LEU A 15 16.37 17.03 8.13
C LEU A 15 16.65 16.51 6.70
N ASP A 16 17.57 15.54 6.55
CA ASP A 16 17.87 14.99 5.21
C ASP A 16 16.64 14.35 4.55
N LYS A 17 15.79 13.67 5.32
CA LYS A 17 14.55 13.06 4.81
C LYS A 17 13.48 14.09 4.46
N PHE A 18 13.37 15.14 5.25
CA PHE A 18 12.51 16.27 4.96
C PHE A 18 12.91 16.93 3.62
N LEU A 19 14.18 17.25 3.45
CA LEU A 19 14.71 17.91 2.26
C LEU A 19 14.53 17.05 1.00
N GLN A 20 14.71 15.73 1.08
CA GLN A 20 14.44 14.82 -0.04
C GLN A 20 13.00 14.85 -0.54
N LYS A 21 12.06 15.22 0.31
CA LYS A 21 10.64 15.33 -0.05
C LYS A 21 10.26 16.72 -0.59
N THR A 22 10.90 17.76 -0.06
CA THR A 22 10.56 19.16 -0.37
C THR A 22 11.35 19.74 -1.52
N VAL A 23 12.61 19.34 -1.68
CA VAL A 23 13.50 19.79 -2.77
C VAL A 23 14.01 18.58 -3.57
N ARG A 24 13.10 17.91 -4.26
CA ARG A 24 13.32 16.61 -4.90
C ARG A 24 14.41 16.62 -5.97
N ASP A 25 14.55 17.74 -6.65
CA ASP A 25 15.51 17.89 -7.76
C ASP A 25 16.93 18.22 -7.25
N LEU A 26 17.10 18.45 -5.93
CA LEU A 26 18.41 18.70 -5.35
C LEU A 26 19.17 17.39 -5.14
N PRO A 27 20.30 17.15 -5.86
CA PRO A 27 21.11 15.95 -5.69
C PRO A 27 21.58 15.78 -4.24
N MET A 28 21.55 14.54 -3.73
CA MET A 28 21.88 14.25 -2.32
C MET A 28 23.28 14.75 -1.92
N SER A 29 24.28 14.60 -2.80
CA SER A 29 25.64 15.08 -2.57
C SER A 29 25.68 16.60 -2.37
N LEU A 30 24.91 17.32 -3.18
CA LEU A 30 24.81 18.79 -3.11
C LEU A 30 24.02 19.23 -1.87
N MET A 31 22.94 18.50 -1.52
CA MET A 31 22.18 18.73 -0.29
C MET A 31 23.07 18.64 0.95
N TYR A 32 23.88 17.59 1.06
CA TYR A 32 24.83 17.44 2.18
C TYR A 32 25.91 18.54 2.20
N LYS A 33 26.40 18.96 1.00
CA LYS A 33 27.30 20.10 0.89
C LYS A 33 26.64 21.37 1.42
N TYR A 34 25.39 21.66 1.05
CA TYR A 34 24.67 22.85 1.50
C TYR A 34 24.36 22.86 2.99
N ILE A 35 24.05 21.72 3.60
CA ILE A 35 23.92 21.60 5.05
C ILE A 35 25.26 21.93 5.72
N ARG A 36 26.37 21.34 5.26
CA ARG A 36 27.71 21.54 5.82
C ARG A 36 28.18 22.98 5.69
N THR A 37 27.92 23.66 4.57
CA THR A 37 28.31 25.02 4.28
C THR A 37 27.35 26.10 4.79
N LYS A 38 26.38 25.73 5.64
CA LYS A 38 25.38 26.63 6.25
C LYS A 38 24.44 27.30 5.24
N ARG A 39 24.32 26.78 4.00
CA ARG A 39 23.31 27.22 3.04
C ARG A 39 21.92 26.66 3.34
N ILE A 40 21.86 25.64 4.19
CA ILE A 40 20.63 25.13 4.77
C ILE A 40 20.74 25.29 6.27
N LYS A 41 19.80 26.02 6.87
CA LYS A 41 19.76 26.31 8.30
C LYS A 41 18.43 25.85 8.90
N VAL A 42 18.45 25.57 10.20
CA VAL A 42 17.27 25.33 11.03
C VAL A 42 17.28 26.36 12.15
N ASN A 43 16.20 27.13 12.25
CA ASN A 43 16.06 28.22 13.22
C ASN A 43 17.25 29.21 13.19
N GLY A 44 17.70 29.58 11.99
CA GLY A 44 18.84 30.48 11.77
C GLY A 44 20.21 29.87 12.08
N LYS A 45 20.29 28.63 12.60
CA LYS A 45 21.52 27.98 13.05
C LYS A 45 22.00 26.92 12.07
N LYS A 46 23.30 26.56 12.18
CA LYS A 46 23.88 25.42 11.46
C LYS A 46 23.20 24.14 11.89
N ALA A 47 22.70 23.36 10.93
CA ALA A 47 22.08 22.07 11.17
C ALA A 47 23.02 20.89 10.86
N LYS A 48 22.65 19.70 11.35
CA LYS A 48 23.21 18.41 10.95
C LYS A 48 22.18 17.66 10.10
N GLN A 49 22.65 16.83 9.18
CA GLN A 49 21.78 16.08 8.27
C GLN A 49 20.80 15.13 8.97
N ASP A 50 21.22 14.58 10.11
CA ASP A 50 20.46 13.62 10.92
C ASP A 50 19.65 14.29 12.04
N MET A 51 19.68 15.64 12.13
CA MET A 51 18.89 16.40 13.08
C MET A 51 17.42 16.05 12.95
N LYS A 52 16.76 15.71 14.05
CA LYS A 52 15.30 15.56 14.11
C LYS A 52 14.65 16.93 14.15
N LEU A 53 13.66 17.09 13.28
CA LEU A 53 12.88 18.31 13.16
C LEU A 53 11.66 18.26 14.09
N CYS A 54 11.25 19.43 14.59
CA CYS A 54 10.05 19.61 15.39
C CYS A 54 9.04 20.49 14.66
N ALA A 55 7.77 20.36 14.99
CA ALA A 55 6.77 21.34 14.58
C ALA A 55 7.17 22.74 15.08
N GLY A 56 6.95 23.75 14.25
CA GLY A 56 7.39 25.14 14.52
C GLY A 56 8.84 25.44 14.13
N ASP A 57 9.68 24.45 13.79
CA ASP A 57 11.01 24.71 13.26
C ASP A 57 10.92 25.49 11.94
N ILE A 58 11.89 26.36 11.72
CA ILE A 58 12.00 27.15 10.49
C ILE A 58 13.20 26.67 9.69
N ILE A 59 12.95 26.16 8.50
CA ILE A 59 13.98 25.76 7.56
C ILE A 59 14.25 26.91 6.60
N GLU A 60 15.50 27.36 6.53
CA GLU A 60 15.96 28.39 5.61
C GLU A 60 16.88 27.78 4.56
N LEU A 61 16.49 27.91 3.27
CA LEU A 61 17.20 27.34 2.13
C LEU A 61 17.80 28.48 1.28
N TYR A 62 19.12 28.62 1.36
CA TYR A 62 19.91 29.55 0.54
C TYR A 62 20.52 28.76 -0.64
N ILE A 63 19.66 28.22 -1.49
CA ILE A 63 19.99 27.38 -2.65
C ILE A 63 19.47 28.01 -3.93
N PRO A 64 20.00 27.62 -5.13
CA PRO A 64 19.51 28.13 -6.41
C PRO A 64 18.01 27.88 -6.60
N GLU A 65 17.36 28.82 -7.32
CA GLU A 65 15.90 28.75 -7.57
C GLU A 65 15.49 27.51 -8.36
N GLU A 66 16.36 27.01 -9.24
CA GLU A 66 16.13 25.79 -10.00
C GLU A 66 15.73 24.58 -9.13
N PHE A 67 16.20 24.54 -7.86
CA PHE A 67 15.84 23.47 -6.90
C PHE A 67 14.63 23.82 -6.02
N THR A 68 14.18 25.08 -6.03
CA THR A 68 13.06 25.54 -5.20
C THR A 68 11.82 25.89 -6.01
N SER A 69 12.01 26.14 -7.31
CA SER A 69 10.96 26.46 -8.27
C SER A 69 10.32 25.24 -8.92
N ALA A 70 10.64 24.02 -8.45
CA ALA A 70 9.88 22.85 -8.87
C ALA A 70 8.41 23.21 -8.76
N GLU A 71 7.76 23.43 -9.91
CA GLU A 71 6.34 23.71 -10.01
C GLU A 71 5.63 22.73 -9.10
N LYS A 72 5.16 23.20 -7.95
CA LYS A 72 4.07 22.52 -7.27
C LYS A 72 2.95 22.63 -8.29
N LYS A 73 2.93 21.72 -9.31
CA LYS A 73 1.76 21.57 -10.17
C LYS A 73 0.61 21.63 -9.21
N ASN A 74 -0.30 22.58 -9.46
CA ASN A 74 -1.44 22.82 -8.61
C ASN A 74 -2.18 21.49 -8.43
N LYS A 75 -1.75 20.69 -7.44
CA LYS A 75 -2.35 19.38 -7.17
C LYS A 75 -3.80 19.53 -6.79
N SER A 76 -4.15 20.64 -6.15
CA SER A 76 -5.53 20.98 -5.85
C SER A 76 -6.38 21.10 -7.12
N ASP A 77 -5.88 21.69 -8.19
CA ASP A 77 -6.61 21.75 -9.47
C ASP A 77 -6.82 20.35 -10.07
N LEU A 78 -5.84 19.45 -9.87
CA LEU A 78 -5.99 18.07 -10.30
C LEU A 78 -7.05 17.31 -9.49
N PHE A 79 -7.20 17.62 -8.20
CA PHE A 79 -8.20 16.99 -7.32
C PHE A 79 -9.62 17.39 -7.69
N THR A 80 -9.85 18.58 -8.22
CA THR A 80 -11.19 19.00 -8.67
C THR A 80 -11.74 18.14 -9.78
N SER A 81 -10.87 17.57 -10.62
CA SER A 81 -11.25 16.68 -11.73
C SER A 81 -11.62 15.26 -11.31
N VAL A 82 -11.36 14.86 -10.05
CA VAL A 82 -11.68 13.51 -9.56
C VAL A 82 -13.13 13.45 -9.12
N THR A 83 -13.93 12.67 -9.81
CA THR A 83 -15.36 12.44 -9.48
C THR A 83 -15.57 11.19 -8.64
N GLU A 84 -14.65 10.21 -8.74
CA GLU A 84 -14.71 8.96 -7.99
C GLU A 84 -14.51 9.23 -6.49
N LYS A 85 -15.35 8.59 -5.66
CA LYS A 85 -15.22 8.59 -4.20
C LYS A 85 -14.67 7.26 -3.73
N PRO A 86 -13.80 7.23 -2.69
CA PRO A 86 -13.38 5.97 -2.10
C PRO A 86 -14.58 5.26 -1.43
N ASP A 87 -14.67 3.93 -1.56
CA ASP A 87 -15.65 3.13 -0.78
C ASP A 87 -15.10 2.97 0.63
N ILE A 88 -15.58 3.83 1.53
CA ILE A 88 -15.07 3.96 2.90
C ILE A 88 -15.76 2.94 3.81
N VAL A 89 -14.97 2.11 4.48
CA VAL A 89 -15.41 1.15 5.50
C VAL A 89 -15.28 1.75 6.89
N PHE A 90 -14.24 2.54 7.12
CA PHE A 90 -14.00 3.26 8.38
C PHE A 90 -13.18 4.51 8.12
N GLU A 91 -13.48 5.57 8.86
CA GLU A 91 -12.73 6.81 8.85
C GLU A 91 -12.79 7.49 10.21
N ASP A 92 -11.67 8.01 10.66
CA ASP A 92 -11.53 8.91 11.80
C ASP A 92 -10.55 10.05 11.49
N GLU A 93 -10.06 10.76 12.49
CA GLU A 93 -9.07 11.83 12.33
C GLU A 93 -7.68 11.32 11.91
N ASN A 94 -7.38 10.03 12.11
CA ASN A 94 -6.05 9.44 11.94
C ASN A 94 -5.93 8.59 10.69
N ILE A 95 -6.93 7.76 10.41
CA ILE A 95 -6.87 6.77 9.34
C ILE A 95 -8.17 6.72 8.53
N ILE A 96 -8.04 6.16 7.35
CA ILE A 96 -9.17 5.78 6.50
C ILE A 96 -8.95 4.35 6.02
N ILE A 97 -9.97 3.50 6.11
CA ILE A 97 -9.97 2.13 5.57
C ILE A 97 -10.97 2.11 4.41
N CYS A 98 -10.45 1.83 3.21
CA CYS A 98 -11.27 1.77 2.00
C CYS A 98 -11.37 0.35 1.47
N ASP A 99 -12.49 0.02 0.87
CA ASP A 99 -12.67 -1.19 0.06
C ASP A 99 -12.33 -0.89 -1.40
N LYS A 100 -11.08 -1.19 -1.78
CA LYS A 100 -10.57 -0.96 -3.13
C LYS A 100 -11.21 -1.92 -4.12
N ARG A 101 -11.85 -1.43 -5.18
CA ARG A 101 -12.37 -2.27 -6.26
C ARG A 101 -11.23 -2.95 -7.04
N PRO A 102 -11.44 -4.17 -7.57
CA PRO A 102 -10.52 -4.78 -8.54
C PRO A 102 -10.34 -3.87 -9.77
N GLY A 103 -9.14 -3.88 -10.35
CA GLY A 103 -8.77 -3.06 -11.50
C GLY A 103 -8.15 -1.71 -11.15
N LEU A 104 -8.46 -1.14 -9.96
CA LEU A 104 -7.86 0.10 -9.48
C LEU A 104 -6.44 -0.15 -8.95
N LEU A 105 -5.48 0.70 -9.30
CA LEU A 105 -4.15 0.68 -8.73
C LEU A 105 -4.16 1.20 -7.28
N SER A 106 -3.32 0.64 -6.43
CA SER A 106 -3.06 1.22 -5.11
C SER A 106 -2.23 2.51 -5.24
N HIS A 107 -1.14 2.45 -6.01
CA HIS A 107 -0.18 3.55 -6.22
C HIS A 107 0.45 3.44 -7.61
N THR A 108 0.96 4.53 -8.19
CA THR A 108 1.61 4.57 -9.51
C THR A 108 2.80 3.63 -9.67
N GLY A 109 3.56 3.37 -8.60
CA GLY A 109 4.67 2.41 -8.60
C GLY A 109 4.27 0.94 -8.77
N ASP A 110 2.97 0.63 -8.83
CA ASP A 110 2.43 -0.72 -9.01
C ASP A 110 2.16 -1.07 -10.48
N ASN A 111 2.56 -0.22 -11.43
CA ASN A 111 2.36 -0.47 -12.86
C ASN A 111 3.13 -1.72 -13.31
N ASP A 112 2.41 -2.68 -13.88
CA ASP A 112 2.98 -3.72 -14.75
C ASP A 112 3.18 -3.11 -16.14
N GLU A 113 4.44 -3.03 -16.62
CA GLU A 113 4.82 -2.41 -17.90
C GLU A 113 4.17 -3.06 -19.15
N ASN A 114 3.46 -4.19 -18.96
CA ASN A 114 2.78 -4.87 -20.07
C ASN A 114 1.45 -4.22 -20.47
N ASN A 115 1.00 -3.17 -19.78
CA ASN A 115 -0.11 -2.34 -20.21
C ASN A 115 0.45 -0.99 -20.64
N SER A 116 0.47 -0.76 -21.94
CA SER A 116 0.85 0.48 -22.62
C SER A 116 -0.06 1.69 -22.32
N ASP A 117 -1.06 1.51 -21.46
CA ASP A 117 -1.87 2.62 -20.96
C ASP A 117 -1.01 3.44 -20.00
N THR A 118 -0.70 4.65 -20.38
CA THR A 118 -0.15 5.71 -19.52
C THR A 118 -1.15 6.00 -18.41
N LEU A 119 -1.18 5.11 -17.39
CA LEU A 119 -2.05 5.31 -16.23
C LEU A 119 -1.56 6.56 -15.50
N SER A 120 -2.45 7.54 -15.45
CA SER A 120 -2.24 8.78 -14.73
C SER A 120 -2.16 8.51 -13.22
N GLU A 121 -1.47 9.35 -12.48
CA GLU A 121 -1.51 9.38 -11.01
C GLU A 121 -2.96 9.44 -10.50
N LYS A 122 -3.86 10.05 -11.29
CA LYS A 122 -5.29 10.18 -11.01
C LYS A 122 -6.04 8.85 -10.92
N ASP A 123 -5.51 7.78 -11.55
CA ASP A 123 -6.14 6.46 -11.61
C ASP A 123 -5.68 5.55 -10.46
N THR A 124 -5.32 6.13 -9.32
CA THR A 124 -4.85 5.38 -8.15
C THR A 124 -5.73 5.63 -6.93
N LEU A 125 -5.86 4.61 -6.08
CA LEU A 125 -6.61 4.73 -4.83
C LEU A 125 -6.08 5.88 -3.96
N ILE A 126 -4.74 6.02 -3.86
CA ILE A 126 -4.17 7.09 -3.03
C ILE A 126 -4.56 8.47 -3.54
N PHE A 127 -4.59 8.68 -4.85
CA PHE A 127 -4.98 9.96 -5.42
C PHE A 127 -6.47 10.27 -5.17
N ILE A 128 -7.34 9.25 -5.30
CA ILE A 128 -8.76 9.36 -4.98
C ILE A 128 -8.98 9.73 -3.50
N ILE A 129 -8.21 9.10 -2.58
CA ILE A 129 -8.27 9.42 -1.15
C ILE A 129 -7.78 10.86 -0.89
N GLN A 130 -6.67 11.28 -1.50
CA GLN A 130 -6.15 12.65 -1.36
C GLN A 130 -7.16 13.68 -1.88
N ALA A 131 -7.77 13.43 -3.03
CA ALA A 131 -8.81 14.30 -3.58
C ALA A 131 -10.05 14.37 -2.69
N TYR A 132 -10.46 13.24 -2.11
CA TYR A 132 -11.56 13.18 -1.15
C TYR A 132 -11.27 14.01 0.09
N LEU A 133 -10.09 13.84 0.70
CA LEU A 133 -9.68 14.59 1.89
C LEU A 133 -9.50 16.09 1.61
N ASN A 134 -9.02 16.44 0.41
CA ASN A 134 -8.92 17.84 -0.02
C ASN A 134 -10.32 18.47 -0.13
N LYS A 135 -11.28 17.82 -0.80
CA LYS A 135 -12.67 18.31 -0.88
C LYS A 135 -13.36 18.43 0.48
N LYS A 136 -12.92 17.64 1.45
CA LYS A 136 -13.41 17.66 2.84
C LYS A 136 -12.74 18.77 3.69
N GLY A 137 -11.68 19.40 3.17
CA GLY A 137 -10.88 20.40 3.89
C GLY A 137 -9.92 19.80 4.92
N GLU A 138 -9.67 18.48 4.87
CA GLU A 138 -8.77 17.79 5.80
C GLU A 138 -7.34 17.60 5.25
N TYR A 139 -7.11 17.97 4.01
CA TYR A 139 -5.79 17.94 3.37
C TYR A 139 -5.68 19.02 2.32
N SER A 140 -4.63 19.84 2.39
CA SER A 140 -4.25 20.83 1.37
C SER A 140 -2.79 20.59 0.98
N PRO A 141 -2.49 20.26 -0.29
CA PRO A 141 -1.10 20.09 -0.74
C PRO A 141 -0.25 21.34 -0.61
N GLU A 142 -0.90 22.53 -0.64
CA GLU A 142 -0.25 23.83 -0.53
C GLU A 142 0.23 24.10 0.90
N ASP A 143 -0.52 23.63 1.91
CA ASP A 143 -0.24 23.84 3.33
C ASP A 143 0.75 22.80 3.90
N GLU A 144 1.03 21.73 3.14
CA GLU A 144 1.93 20.67 3.55
C GLU A 144 3.31 20.82 2.89
N ALA A 145 4.36 20.82 3.70
CA ALA A 145 5.71 20.93 3.18
C ALA A 145 6.27 19.56 2.73
N SER A 146 6.07 18.51 3.51
CA SER A 146 6.68 17.18 3.24
C SER A 146 5.71 16.01 3.35
N PHE A 147 4.51 16.21 3.85
CA PHE A 147 3.53 15.16 4.05
C PHE A 147 2.46 15.17 2.95
N ALA A 148 1.93 14.00 2.66
CA ALA A 148 0.65 13.80 1.99
C ALA A 148 0.02 12.51 2.56
N PRO A 149 -1.32 12.42 2.65
CA PRO A 149 -2.00 11.19 3.01
C PRO A 149 -1.47 10.01 2.19
N ALA A 150 -1.18 8.90 2.86
CA ALA A 150 -0.43 7.79 2.28
C ALA A 150 -1.01 6.43 2.64
N LEU A 151 -0.90 5.46 1.73
CA LEU A 151 -1.30 4.08 2.01
C LEU A 151 -0.31 3.42 2.98
N CYS A 152 -0.82 2.75 4.00
CA CYS A 152 -0.04 1.97 4.96
C CYS A 152 0.18 0.52 4.49
N ASN A 153 -0.71 0.01 3.64
CA ASN A 153 -0.56 -1.26 2.94
C ASN A 153 -1.05 -1.12 1.50
N ARG A 154 -0.70 -2.09 0.68
CA ARG A 154 -1.14 -2.14 -0.71
C ARG A 154 -1.57 -3.56 -1.08
N ILE A 155 -2.44 -3.65 -2.07
CA ILE A 155 -2.87 -4.89 -2.73
C ILE A 155 -2.70 -4.72 -4.24
N ASP A 156 -2.59 -5.83 -4.97
CA ASP A 156 -2.38 -5.82 -6.42
C ASP A 156 -3.52 -5.09 -7.14
N ARG A 157 -3.26 -4.58 -8.36
CA ARG A 157 -4.26 -3.87 -9.19
C ARG A 157 -5.60 -4.61 -9.24
N ASN A 158 -5.56 -5.90 -9.57
CA ASN A 158 -6.76 -6.71 -9.76
C ASN A 158 -7.24 -7.46 -8.50
N THR A 159 -6.60 -7.23 -7.36
CA THR A 159 -7.07 -7.68 -6.04
C THR A 159 -7.99 -6.62 -5.46
N GLY A 160 -9.18 -7.01 -5.06
CA GLY A 160 -10.09 -6.12 -4.32
C GLY A 160 -9.86 -6.17 -2.82
N GLY A 161 -10.47 -5.24 -2.08
CA GLY A 161 -10.55 -5.30 -0.63
C GLY A 161 -9.86 -4.20 0.15
N LEU A 162 -9.74 -4.43 1.44
CA LEU A 162 -9.39 -3.41 2.42
C LEU A 162 -7.95 -2.91 2.28
N VAL A 163 -7.84 -1.59 2.20
CA VAL A 163 -6.58 -0.84 2.20
C VAL A 163 -6.67 0.26 3.25
N ILE A 164 -5.62 0.38 4.06
CA ILE A 164 -5.49 1.39 5.10
C ILE A 164 -4.68 2.56 4.57
N ALA A 165 -5.16 3.77 4.74
CA ALA A 165 -4.42 5.00 4.51
C ALA A 165 -4.32 5.82 5.80
N ALA A 166 -3.19 6.49 6.00
CA ALA A 166 -2.97 7.44 7.08
C ALA A 166 -3.28 8.86 6.59
N LYS A 167 -3.99 9.62 7.41
CA LYS A 167 -4.41 11.00 7.14
C LYS A 167 -3.37 12.02 7.62
N ASN A 168 -2.48 11.62 8.54
CA ASN A 168 -1.41 12.44 9.10
C ASN A 168 -0.10 11.64 9.26
N ALA A 169 1.01 12.33 9.48
CA ALA A 169 2.33 11.71 9.54
C ALA A 169 2.55 10.85 10.80
N MET A 170 1.92 11.21 11.92
CA MET A 170 1.95 10.42 13.15
C MET A 170 1.30 9.06 12.90
N SER A 171 0.08 9.04 12.38
CA SER A 171 -0.66 7.82 12.05
C SER A 171 0.07 6.94 11.04
N LEU A 172 0.73 7.55 10.04
CA LEU A 172 1.52 6.81 9.06
C LEU A 172 2.70 6.08 9.73
N ARG A 173 3.44 6.76 10.61
CA ARG A 173 4.56 6.15 11.34
C ARG A 173 4.09 5.02 12.24
N GLU A 174 3.03 5.28 12.98
CA GLU A 174 2.47 4.35 13.95
C GLU A 174 1.86 3.12 13.27
N MET A 175 1.06 3.30 12.24
CA MET A 175 0.48 2.19 11.47
C MET A 175 1.57 1.32 10.81
N ASN A 176 2.62 1.94 10.26
CA ASN A 176 3.75 1.20 9.71
C ASN A 176 4.52 0.41 10.80
N ARG A 177 4.60 0.93 12.03
CA ARG A 177 5.14 0.19 13.19
C ARG A 177 4.27 -1.01 13.51
N LEU A 178 2.97 -0.81 13.66
CA LEU A 178 2.00 -1.88 13.98
C LEU A 178 1.99 -2.99 12.93
N ILE A 179 2.05 -2.63 11.65
CA ILE A 179 2.13 -3.61 10.55
C ILE A 179 3.43 -4.41 10.62
N ARG A 180 4.56 -3.76 10.88
CA ARG A 180 5.87 -4.42 11.00
C ARG A 180 5.95 -5.34 12.21
N GLU A 181 5.30 -4.99 13.31
CA GLU A 181 5.21 -5.78 14.54
C GLU A 181 4.16 -6.90 14.47
N GLY A 182 3.42 -7.02 13.35
CA GLY A 182 2.40 -8.05 13.18
C GLY A 182 1.12 -7.81 13.97
N LYS A 183 0.90 -6.58 14.48
CA LYS A 183 -0.30 -6.19 15.24
C LYS A 183 -1.51 -5.88 14.35
N VAL A 184 -1.29 -5.79 13.03
CA VAL A 184 -2.34 -5.63 12.01
C VAL A 184 -2.44 -6.92 11.21
N ASN A 185 -3.48 -7.69 11.47
CA ASN A 185 -3.73 -8.96 10.78
C ASN A 185 -4.63 -8.71 9.57
N LYS A 186 -4.23 -9.24 8.41
CA LYS A 186 -4.96 -9.13 7.14
C LYS A 186 -5.36 -10.52 6.68
N GLN A 187 -6.66 -10.72 6.49
CA GLN A 187 -7.23 -11.96 6.00
C GLN A 187 -7.81 -11.76 4.60
N TYR A 188 -7.60 -12.76 3.77
CA TYR A 188 -8.02 -12.77 2.37
C TYR A 188 -8.97 -13.92 2.12
N LEU A 189 -9.90 -13.72 1.20
CA LEU A 189 -10.62 -14.81 0.56
C LEU A 189 -10.05 -15.01 -0.86
N CYS A 190 -9.90 -16.25 -1.27
CA CYS A 190 -9.57 -16.56 -2.66
C CYS A 190 -10.25 -17.84 -3.11
N ALA A 191 -10.54 -17.92 -4.41
CA ALA A 191 -10.96 -19.15 -5.07
C ALA A 191 -9.72 -19.78 -5.74
N VAL A 192 -9.48 -21.08 -5.50
CA VAL A 192 -8.36 -21.83 -6.09
C VAL A 192 -8.86 -23.07 -6.82
N HIS A 193 -8.09 -23.54 -7.79
CA HIS A 193 -8.34 -24.80 -8.48
C HIS A 193 -8.06 -26.01 -7.60
N GLY A 194 -8.93 -27.00 -7.67
CA GLY A 194 -8.82 -28.27 -6.97
C GLY A 194 -9.19 -28.18 -5.48
N LYS A 195 -8.86 -29.23 -4.73
CA LYS A 195 -9.12 -29.37 -3.30
C LYS A 195 -7.81 -29.54 -2.55
N PRO A 196 -7.27 -28.46 -1.94
CA PRO A 196 -6.01 -28.53 -1.19
C PRO A 196 -6.07 -29.59 -0.07
N LYS A 197 -5.00 -30.35 0.04
CA LYS A 197 -4.78 -31.33 1.11
C LYS A 197 -3.44 -31.04 1.79
N PRO A 198 -3.42 -30.88 3.13
CA PRO A 198 -4.56 -30.86 4.06
C PRO A 198 -5.50 -29.66 3.83
N ALA A 199 -6.71 -29.71 4.40
CA ALA A 199 -7.71 -28.62 4.29
C ALA A 199 -7.25 -27.32 4.97
N SER A 200 -6.26 -27.35 5.82
CA SER A 200 -5.62 -26.19 6.45
C SER A 200 -4.13 -26.46 6.61
N ALA A 201 -3.30 -25.48 6.25
CA ALA A 201 -1.85 -25.57 6.42
C ALA A 201 -1.21 -24.18 6.52
N THR A 202 -0.02 -24.15 7.14
CA THR A 202 0.89 -22.99 7.09
C THR A 202 2.04 -23.32 6.14
N LEU A 203 2.05 -22.64 5.01
CA LEU A 203 3.11 -22.76 4.00
C LEU A 203 4.26 -21.82 4.36
N ARG A 204 5.49 -22.35 4.29
CA ARG A 204 6.72 -21.56 4.43
C ARG A 204 7.57 -21.73 3.17
N GLY A 205 8.25 -20.67 2.79
CA GLY A 205 9.12 -20.68 1.62
C GLY A 205 9.89 -19.37 1.49
N PHE A 206 10.59 -19.22 0.39
CA PHE A 206 11.41 -18.06 0.10
C PHE A 206 11.03 -17.51 -1.27
N LEU A 207 10.65 -16.22 -1.30
CA LEU A 207 10.18 -15.55 -2.49
C LEU A 207 11.27 -14.67 -3.05
N PHE A 208 11.68 -14.93 -4.28
CA PHE A 208 12.59 -14.09 -5.07
C PHE A 208 11.79 -13.28 -6.07
N LYS A 209 12.01 -11.95 -6.09
CA LYS A 209 11.41 -11.04 -7.07
C LYS A 209 12.40 -10.78 -8.20
N ASN A 210 12.04 -11.17 -9.41
CA ASN A 210 12.76 -10.75 -10.61
C ASN A 210 12.28 -9.33 -10.98
N SER A 211 13.19 -8.35 -10.89
CA SER A 211 12.86 -6.94 -11.19
C SER A 211 12.61 -6.70 -12.68
N LYS A 212 13.23 -7.48 -13.58
CA LYS A 212 13.07 -7.34 -15.03
C LYS A 212 11.71 -7.85 -15.52
N THR A 213 11.33 -9.06 -15.08
CA THR A 213 10.05 -9.67 -15.50
C THR A 213 8.89 -9.33 -14.58
N LYS A 214 9.14 -8.64 -13.46
CA LYS A 214 8.17 -8.32 -12.40
C LYS A 214 7.39 -9.54 -11.89
N THR A 215 7.97 -10.75 -12.08
CA THR A 215 7.45 -12.00 -11.53
C THR A 215 8.13 -12.35 -10.22
N VAL A 216 7.51 -13.24 -9.46
CA VAL A 216 8.14 -13.82 -8.27
C VAL A 216 8.20 -15.33 -8.41
N THR A 217 9.24 -15.92 -7.83
CA THR A 217 9.43 -17.37 -7.78
C THR A 217 9.51 -17.78 -6.32
N VAL A 218 8.82 -18.86 -5.97
CA VAL A 218 8.84 -19.45 -4.63
C VAL A 218 9.82 -20.61 -4.60
N TYR A 219 10.72 -20.60 -3.63
CA TYR A 219 11.69 -21.65 -3.36
C TYR A 219 11.42 -22.27 -1.99
N ARG A 220 11.71 -23.57 -1.84
CA ARG A 220 11.64 -24.25 -0.54
C ARG A 220 12.80 -23.89 0.37
N GLU A 221 13.96 -23.61 -0.22
CA GLU A 221 15.19 -23.27 0.49
C GLU A 221 15.60 -21.83 0.25
N MET A 222 16.35 -21.26 1.20
CA MET A 222 16.88 -19.90 1.10
C MET A 222 17.80 -19.76 -0.10
N ARG A 223 17.59 -18.69 -0.87
CA ARG A 223 18.47 -18.28 -1.97
C ARG A 223 18.85 -16.81 -1.82
N ARG A 224 20.00 -16.46 -2.35
CA ARG A 224 20.49 -15.06 -2.31
C ARG A 224 19.47 -14.11 -2.93
N GLY A 225 19.05 -13.11 -2.15
CA GLY A 225 18.04 -12.10 -2.56
C GLY A 225 16.58 -12.55 -2.40
N ALA A 226 16.31 -13.80 -2.03
CA ALA A 226 14.97 -14.25 -1.67
C ALA A 226 14.62 -13.80 -0.24
N LYS A 227 13.32 -13.62 0.02
CA LYS A 227 12.78 -13.22 1.33
C LYS A 227 11.82 -14.28 1.83
N GLU A 228 11.87 -14.59 3.11
CA GLU A 228 10.92 -15.53 3.72
C GLU A 228 9.48 -15.08 3.51
N ILE A 229 8.61 -16.06 3.25
CA ILE A 229 7.16 -15.90 3.14
C ILE A 229 6.46 -16.95 4.00
N ILE A 230 5.41 -16.51 4.69
CA ILE A 230 4.55 -17.36 5.52
C ILE A 230 3.10 -17.08 5.10
N THR A 231 2.41 -18.13 4.67
CA THR A 231 1.01 -18.06 4.22
C THR A 231 0.23 -19.20 4.88
N THR A 232 -0.75 -18.85 5.70
CA THR A 232 -1.66 -19.84 6.31
C THR A 232 -2.96 -19.85 5.54
N TYR A 233 -3.47 -21.00 5.16
CA TYR A 233 -4.78 -21.12 4.54
C TYR A 233 -5.68 -22.13 5.26
N LYS A 234 -7.00 -21.91 5.10
CA LYS A 234 -8.04 -22.83 5.55
C LYS A 234 -9.10 -22.92 4.44
N THR A 235 -9.41 -24.14 4.02
CA THR A 235 -10.50 -24.41 3.06
C THR A 235 -11.83 -24.22 3.77
N MET A 236 -12.64 -23.30 3.26
CA MET A 236 -13.96 -22.95 3.78
C MET A 236 -15.07 -23.74 3.10
N LYS A 237 -15.00 -23.87 1.78
CA LYS A 237 -15.96 -24.61 0.95
C LYS A 237 -15.26 -25.23 -0.27
N HIS A 238 -15.85 -26.28 -0.80
CA HIS A 238 -15.43 -26.87 -2.07
C HIS A 238 -16.64 -27.04 -2.99
N ASN A 239 -16.54 -26.54 -4.21
CA ASN A 239 -17.50 -26.78 -5.27
C ASN A 239 -16.94 -27.91 -6.17
N SER A 240 -17.54 -29.10 -6.07
CA SER A 240 -17.07 -30.29 -6.82
C SER A 240 -17.39 -30.21 -8.31
N GLU A 241 -18.48 -29.54 -8.72
CA GLU A 241 -18.85 -29.37 -10.13
C GLU A 241 -17.81 -28.55 -10.90
N LEU A 242 -17.33 -27.46 -10.28
CA LEU A 242 -16.32 -26.58 -10.87
C LEU A 242 -14.89 -26.98 -10.49
N ASN A 243 -14.72 -27.95 -9.59
CA ASN A 243 -13.44 -28.32 -8.97
C ASN A 243 -12.68 -27.10 -8.42
N LEU A 244 -13.39 -26.23 -7.68
CA LEU A 244 -12.88 -25.04 -7.05
C LEU A 244 -13.02 -25.08 -5.54
N SER A 245 -12.06 -24.52 -4.82
CA SER A 245 -12.14 -24.34 -3.36
C SER A 245 -12.08 -22.86 -2.98
N LEU A 246 -12.95 -22.48 -2.04
CA LEU A 246 -12.89 -21.18 -1.36
C LEU A 246 -11.95 -21.31 -0.17
N LEU A 247 -10.90 -20.51 -0.15
CA LEU A 247 -9.95 -20.46 0.97
C LEU A 247 -10.05 -19.13 1.71
N GLU A 248 -9.89 -19.22 3.02
CA GLU A 248 -9.47 -18.10 3.86
C GLU A 248 -7.96 -18.18 4.02
N VAL A 249 -7.29 -17.03 3.79
CA VAL A 249 -5.81 -16.95 3.82
C VAL A 249 -5.38 -15.85 4.75
N THR A 250 -4.44 -16.15 5.65
CA THR A 250 -3.79 -15.21 6.56
C THR A 250 -2.32 -15.08 6.19
N LEU A 251 -1.82 -13.85 6.16
CA LEU A 251 -0.44 -13.56 5.80
C LEU A 251 0.41 -13.28 7.06
N GLY A 252 1.41 -14.12 7.33
CA GLY A 252 2.48 -13.81 8.29
C GLY A 252 3.51 -12.83 7.74
N THR A 253 3.58 -12.70 6.41
CA THR A 253 4.42 -11.72 5.68
C THR A 253 3.62 -11.14 4.52
N GLY A 254 3.95 -9.92 4.08
CA GLY A 254 3.22 -9.23 2.99
C GLY A 254 4.13 -8.92 1.79
N ARG A 255 4.49 -9.94 0.98
CA ARG A 255 5.33 -9.74 -0.22
C ARG A 255 4.47 -9.65 -1.48
N THR A 256 5.04 -9.01 -2.51
CA THR A 256 4.38 -8.88 -3.82
C THR A 256 3.92 -10.24 -4.33
N HIS A 257 2.66 -10.35 -4.76
CA HIS A 257 2.02 -11.55 -5.29
C HIS A 257 2.14 -12.80 -4.40
N GLN A 258 2.38 -12.65 -3.08
CA GLN A 258 2.71 -13.78 -2.20
C GLN A 258 1.67 -14.90 -2.25
N ILE A 259 0.39 -14.60 -2.03
CA ILE A 259 -0.69 -15.61 -2.06
C ILE A 259 -0.75 -16.29 -3.43
N ARG A 260 -0.71 -15.50 -4.49
CA ARG A 260 -0.81 -15.96 -5.88
C ARG A 260 0.29 -16.97 -6.22
N ALA A 261 1.54 -16.58 -5.99
CA ALA A 261 2.70 -17.43 -6.28
C ALA A 261 2.79 -18.64 -5.32
N HIS A 262 2.47 -18.46 -4.04
CA HIS A 262 2.56 -19.54 -3.06
C HIS A 262 1.52 -20.64 -3.32
N MET A 263 0.26 -20.25 -3.61
CA MET A 263 -0.78 -21.22 -3.95
C MET A 263 -0.50 -21.91 -5.29
N ALA A 264 0.00 -21.22 -6.29
CA ALA A 264 0.42 -21.81 -7.56
C ALA A 264 1.58 -22.81 -7.37
N SER A 265 2.54 -22.53 -6.47
CA SER A 265 3.69 -23.39 -6.22
C SER A 265 3.34 -24.75 -5.60
N ILE A 266 2.14 -24.86 -5.00
CA ILE A 266 1.62 -26.11 -4.44
C ILE A 266 0.54 -26.77 -5.34
N GLY A 267 0.40 -26.28 -6.60
CA GLY A 267 -0.54 -26.85 -7.58
C GLY A 267 -1.98 -26.36 -7.45
N HIS A 268 -2.25 -25.35 -6.61
CA HIS A 268 -3.59 -24.77 -6.38
C HIS A 268 -3.62 -23.30 -6.77
N ALA A 269 -3.36 -23.02 -8.07
CA ALA A 269 -3.41 -21.65 -8.58
C ALA A 269 -4.80 -21.01 -8.33
N LEU A 270 -4.83 -19.69 -8.18
CA LEU A 270 -6.07 -18.95 -8.02
C LEU A 270 -6.88 -18.99 -9.33
N LEU A 271 -8.19 -19.02 -9.21
CA LEU A 271 -9.10 -18.83 -10.34
C LEU A 271 -8.81 -17.48 -11.01
N GLY A 272 -8.60 -17.48 -12.34
CA GLY A 272 -8.25 -16.29 -13.12
C GLY A 272 -6.78 -15.86 -13.03
N GLU A 273 -5.90 -16.67 -12.42
CA GLU A 273 -4.47 -16.37 -12.33
C GLU A 273 -3.76 -16.51 -13.68
N GLY A 274 -3.32 -15.41 -14.27
CA GLY A 274 -2.69 -15.42 -15.59
C GLY A 274 -1.17 -15.22 -15.59
N LYS A 275 -0.54 -15.06 -14.41
CA LYS A 275 0.90 -14.81 -14.30
C LYS A 275 1.69 -16.05 -13.83
N TYR A 276 1.05 -16.87 -13.00
CA TYR A 276 1.65 -18.07 -12.38
C TYR A 276 0.97 -19.38 -12.82
N ALA A 277 -0.10 -19.29 -13.63
CA ALA A 277 -0.81 -20.43 -14.21
C ALA A 277 -1.50 -20.03 -15.51
N GLU A 278 -1.90 -21.02 -16.31
CA GLU A 278 -2.77 -20.80 -17.47
C GLU A 278 -4.21 -20.53 -17.03
N ASN A 279 -4.83 -19.49 -17.61
CA ASN A 279 -6.21 -19.09 -17.27
C ASN A 279 -7.18 -19.07 -18.45
N LYS A 280 -6.90 -19.81 -19.53
CA LYS A 280 -7.79 -19.84 -20.72
C LYS A 280 -9.21 -20.28 -20.39
N ASN A 281 -9.36 -21.31 -19.54
CA ASN A 281 -10.68 -21.82 -19.12
C ASN A 281 -11.36 -20.85 -18.14
N ASP A 282 -10.61 -20.21 -17.26
CA ASP A 282 -11.13 -19.26 -16.30
C ASP A 282 -11.72 -18.03 -16.99
N ARG A 283 -11.11 -17.60 -18.10
CA ARG A 283 -11.64 -16.50 -18.93
C ARG A 283 -13.00 -16.84 -19.52
N LYS A 284 -13.25 -18.11 -19.90
CA LYS A 284 -14.56 -18.58 -20.36
C LYS A 284 -15.61 -18.52 -19.26
N LEU A 285 -15.20 -18.67 -18.00
CA LEU A 285 -16.04 -18.51 -16.80
C LEU A 285 -16.19 -17.03 -16.38
N GLY A 286 -15.62 -16.08 -17.13
CA GLY A 286 -15.66 -14.66 -16.82
C GLY A 286 -14.52 -14.15 -15.90
N TYR A 287 -13.60 -15.03 -15.49
CA TYR A 287 -12.48 -14.66 -14.59
C TYR A 287 -11.20 -14.39 -15.39
N LYS A 288 -10.99 -13.11 -15.73
CA LYS A 288 -9.79 -12.65 -16.46
C LYS A 288 -8.60 -12.40 -15.51
N HIS A 289 -8.86 -12.23 -14.23
CA HIS A 289 -7.90 -11.88 -13.19
C HIS A 289 -8.15 -12.69 -11.93
N GLN A 290 -7.12 -12.77 -11.07
CA GLN A 290 -7.14 -13.58 -9.84
C GLN A 290 -8.37 -13.29 -8.96
N ALA A 291 -9.10 -14.34 -8.58
CA ALA A 291 -10.15 -14.28 -7.58
C ALA A 291 -9.54 -14.21 -6.17
N LEU A 292 -9.15 -13.01 -5.77
CA LEU A 292 -8.49 -12.69 -4.51
C LEU A 292 -9.05 -11.39 -3.93
N TYR A 293 -9.35 -11.41 -2.63
CA TYR A 293 -9.94 -10.27 -1.95
C TYR A 293 -9.42 -10.12 -0.52
N SER A 294 -8.91 -8.95 -0.16
CA SER A 294 -8.53 -8.58 1.21
C SER A 294 -9.79 -8.23 1.99
N TYR A 295 -10.45 -9.24 2.57
CA TYR A 295 -11.81 -9.07 3.08
C TYR A 295 -11.89 -8.60 4.52
N LYS A 296 -10.83 -8.82 5.32
CA LYS A 296 -10.84 -8.50 6.74
C LYS A 296 -9.49 -7.94 7.20
N VAL A 297 -9.56 -6.91 8.02
CA VAL A 297 -8.44 -6.33 8.77
C VAL A 297 -8.79 -6.34 10.25
N SER A 298 -7.91 -6.85 11.10
CA SER A 298 -8.08 -6.85 12.55
C SER A 298 -6.82 -6.38 13.26
N PHE A 299 -7.03 -5.74 14.40
CA PHE A 299 -5.98 -5.15 15.21
C PHE A 299 -5.88 -5.88 16.54
N LYS A 300 -4.66 -6.27 16.93
CA LYS A 300 -4.40 -7.00 18.16
C LYS A 300 -3.17 -6.45 18.87
N ASP A 301 -3.24 -6.35 20.19
CA ASP A 301 -2.16 -5.87 21.06
C ASP A 301 -1.62 -4.49 20.63
N VAL A 302 -2.54 -3.62 20.17
CA VAL A 302 -2.22 -2.26 19.72
C VAL A 302 -1.99 -1.36 20.92
N ASP A 303 -0.86 -0.66 20.91
CA ASP A 303 -0.43 0.33 21.88
C ASP A 303 -0.10 1.67 21.18
N GLY A 304 0.27 2.68 21.94
CA GLY A 304 0.63 4.01 21.43
C GLY A 304 -0.58 4.82 20.95
N GLU A 305 -0.33 5.75 20.04
CA GLU A 305 -1.30 6.76 19.58
C GLU A 305 -2.54 6.16 18.88
N LEU A 306 -2.42 4.96 18.32
CA LEU A 306 -3.52 4.25 17.69
C LEU A 306 -4.10 3.14 18.58
N SER A 307 -3.87 3.16 19.90
CA SER A 307 -4.33 2.13 20.86
C SER A 307 -5.85 1.92 20.85
N TYR A 308 -6.63 2.92 20.49
CA TYR A 308 -8.08 2.84 20.36
C TYR A 308 -8.55 1.87 19.24
N LEU A 309 -7.63 1.46 18.33
CA LEU A 309 -7.90 0.42 17.34
C LEU A 309 -7.78 -0.99 17.90
N ASN A 310 -7.26 -1.16 19.13
CA ASN A 310 -7.07 -2.48 19.71
C ASN A 310 -8.39 -3.28 19.72
N SER A 311 -8.30 -4.55 19.33
CA SER A 311 -9.43 -5.48 19.18
C SER A 311 -10.48 -5.10 18.13
N LYS A 312 -10.30 -4.01 17.39
CA LYS A 312 -11.21 -3.66 16.28
C LYS A 312 -11.02 -4.58 15.09
N VAL A 313 -12.14 -4.86 14.44
CA VAL A 313 -12.21 -5.70 13.23
C VAL A 313 -13.02 -4.95 12.17
N PHE A 314 -12.49 -4.89 10.96
CA PHE A 314 -13.15 -4.28 9.82
C PHE A 314 -13.29 -5.31 8.72
N GLU A 315 -14.47 -5.41 8.11
CA GLU A 315 -14.76 -6.36 7.05
C GLU A 315 -15.33 -5.65 5.82
N ALA A 316 -14.88 -6.08 4.65
CA ALA A 316 -15.47 -5.66 3.38
C ALA A 316 -16.87 -6.25 3.21
N LYS A 317 -17.73 -5.56 2.48
CA LYS A 317 -19.05 -6.07 2.14
C LYS A 317 -18.94 -7.34 1.29
N ARG A 318 -19.56 -8.42 1.72
CA ARG A 318 -19.53 -9.70 0.98
C ARG A 318 -20.09 -9.59 -0.45
N SER A 319 -21.02 -8.67 -0.68
CA SER A 319 -21.55 -8.37 -2.02
C SER A 319 -20.51 -7.88 -3.02
N ASN A 320 -19.39 -7.32 -2.54
CA ASN A 320 -18.29 -6.86 -3.37
C ASN A 320 -17.38 -8.02 -3.85
N ILE A 321 -17.51 -9.21 -3.24
CA ILE A 321 -16.66 -10.38 -3.50
C ILE A 321 -17.38 -11.34 -4.46
N LYS A 322 -17.34 -11.02 -5.75
CA LYS A 322 -18.13 -11.71 -6.79
C LYS A 322 -17.94 -13.23 -6.83
N PHE A 323 -16.73 -13.74 -6.62
CA PHE A 323 -16.46 -15.18 -6.69
C PHE A 323 -17.11 -16.00 -5.55
N LEU A 324 -17.67 -15.38 -4.52
CA LEU A 324 -18.44 -16.08 -3.49
C LEU A 324 -19.71 -16.73 -4.07
N GLU A 325 -20.26 -16.20 -5.18
CA GLU A 325 -21.42 -16.78 -5.86
C GLU A 325 -21.16 -18.21 -6.32
N LEU A 326 -19.91 -18.55 -6.68
CA LEU A 326 -19.52 -19.91 -7.10
C LEU A 326 -19.63 -20.96 -5.98
N PHE A 327 -19.81 -20.52 -4.74
CA PHE A 327 -19.84 -21.36 -3.54
C PHE A 327 -21.16 -21.26 -2.78
N LYS A 328 -22.19 -20.61 -3.35
CA LYS A 328 -23.55 -20.68 -2.80
C LYS A 328 -24.11 -22.08 -3.03
N SER A 329 -24.67 -22.67 -1.98
CA SER A 329 -25.47 -23.89 -2.13
C SER A 329 -26.69 -23.56 -3.01
N LYS A 330 -26.95 -24.38 -4.02
CA LYS A 330 -28.21 -24.34 -4.74
C LYS A 330 -29.34 -24.71 -3.81
#